data_82d5e4d14212d9fb4260401a78317d6a
#
_entry.id   82d5e4d14212d9fb4260401a78317d6a
#
_cell.length_a   1.000
_cell.length_b   1.000
_cell.length_c   1.000
_cell.angle_alpha   90.00
_cell.angle_beta   90.00
_cell.angle_gamma   90.00
#
_symmetry.space_group_name_H-M   'P 1'
#
loop_
_entity.id
_entity.type
_entity.pdbx_description
1 polymer ?
#
loop_
_entity_poly.entity_id
_entity_poly.type
_entity_poly.pdbx_seq_one_letter_code
_entity_poly.pdbx_strand_id
1 'polypeptide(L)'
;MTRATRRASGSARRSERKPTRHEAIAGGLILAPPRNGTRIRVIDFPPESEQVRALDEAGALNAFAAMSGAGASNFKQGAPHPLMHRTQTVDYGIVLKGEITLILDREETTISAGDIVVQRGTNHAWANRSKGTCRMAFVLIDGRLADGLQMEPARRLTDDPP
;
A
#
# COMPACT_ATOMS: atom_id res chain seq x y z
N MET A 1 65.18 13.91 16.49
CA MET A 1 64.65 12.99 15.45
C MET A 1 63.14 12.84 15.65
N THR A 2 62.38 13.65 14.95
CA THR A 2 60.91 13.71 15.11
C THR A 2 60.24 13.04 13.89
N ARG A 3 59.55 11.96 14.12
CA ARG A 3 58.91 11.15 13.08
C ARG A 3 57.47 11.69 12.84
N ALA A 4 57.26 12.29 11.71
CA ALA A 4 55.95 12.76 11.26
C ALA A 4 55.07 11.58 10.79
N THR A 5 53.93 11.41 11.45
CA THR A 5 52.89 10.44 11.05
C THR A 5 51.97 11.10 10.01
N ARG A 6 51.99 10.60 8.76
CA ARG A 6 51.03 11.00 7.73
C ARG A 6 49.66 10.38 8.04
N ARG A 7 48.66 11.24 8.26
CA ARG A 7 47.26 10.82 8.19
C ARG A 7 46.87 10.64 6.75
N ALA A 8 46.45 9.42 6.39
CA ALA A 8 45.78 9.15 5.13
C ALA A 8 44.31 9.58 5.24
N SER A 9 43.96 10.68 4.55
CA SER A 9 42.56 11.05 4.33
C SER A 9 41.96 10.19 3.22
N GLY A 10 41.30 9.12 3.61
CA GLY A 10 40.50 8.31 2.70
C GLY A 10 39.20 9.05 2.39
N SER A 11 39.14 9.74 1.26
CA SER A 11 37.89 10.24 0.68
C SER A 11 37.08 9.03 0.21
N ALA A 12 36.05 8.67 0.98
CA ALA A 12 35.05 7.73 0.52
C ALA A 12 34.29 8.38 -0.64
N ARG A 13 34.60 7.95 -1.86
CA ARG A 13 33.82 8.31 -3.05
C ARG A 13 32.43 7.70 -2.86
N ARG A 14 31.46 8.57 -2.61
CA ARG A 14 30.03 8.26 -2.72
C ARG A 14 29.83 7.86 -4.18
N SER A 15 29.54 6.57 -4.42
CA SER A 15 29.20 6.11 -5.76
C SER A 15 27.87 6.75 -6.14
N GLU A 16 27.94 7.77 -6.98
CA GLU A 16 26.75 8.30 -7.65
C GLU A 16 26.21 7.19 -8.56
N ARG A 17 25.19 6.47 -8.10
CA ARG A 17 24.39 5.65 -9.00
C ARG A 17 23.67 6.60 -9.94
N LYS A 18 24.16 6.70 -11.15
CA LYS A 18 23.40 7.30 -12.26
C LYS A 18 22.10 6.50 -12.38
N PRO A 19 20.93 7.15 -12.39
CA PRO A 19 19.69 6.44 -12.64
C PRO A 19 19.79 5.79 -14.03
N THR A 20 19.78 4.47 -14.05
CA THR A 20 19.70 3.73 -15.31
C THR A 20 18.31 3.98 -15.89
N ARG A 21 18.25 4.49 -17.11
CA ARG A 21 17.06 4.90 -17.86
C ARG A 21 16.25 3.68 -18.34
N HIS A 22 16.05 2.66 -17.53
CA HIS A 22 15.33 1.46 -17.87
C HIS A 22 14.43 1.02 -16.72
N GLU A 23 13.33 1.75 -16.60
CA GLU A 23 12.12 1.15 -16.03
C GLU A 23 10.91 1.68 -16.77
N ALA A 24 10.87 1.41 -18.05
CA ALA A 24 9.60 1.27 -18.72
C ALA A 24 8.89 0.09 -18.04
N ILE A 25 7.67 0.30 -17.63
CA ILE A 25 6.80 -0.70 -17.00
C ILE A 25 6.55 -1.81 -18.04
N ALA A 26 7.49 -2.73 -18.17
CA ALA A 26 7.35 -3.98 -18.86
C ALA A 26 6.91 -5.01 -17.80
N GLY A 27 5.62 -5.04 -17.50
CA GLY A 27 5.06 -5.97 -16.51
C GLY A 27 3.83 -5.36 -15.85
N GLY A 28 2.84 -6.17 -15.53
CA GLY A 28 1.58 -5.74 -14.91
C GLY A 28 1.77 -4.89 -13.65
N LEU A 29 0.67 -4.40 -13.12
CA LEU A 29 0.66 -3.62 -11.88
C LEU A 29 1.33 -4.40 -10.75
N ILE A 30 2.41 -3.88 -10.17
CA ILE A 30 3.10 -4.47 -9.02
C ILE A 30 2.67 -3.71 -7.77
N LEU A 31 2.15 -4.43 -6.77
CA LEU A 31 1.63 -3.81 -5.55
C LEU A 31 2.76 -3.27 -4.65
N ALA A 32 3.73 -4.08 -4.31
CA ALA A 32 4.78 -3.72 -3.35
C ALA A 32 5.89 -2.86 -3.95
N PRO A 33 6.49 -1.94 -3.17
CA PRO A 33 7.71 -1.27 -3.56
C PRO A 33 8.91 -2.24 -3.55
N PRO A 34 10.02 -1.91 -4.21
CA PRO A 34 11.26 -2.67 -4.05
C PRO A 34 11.79 -2.52 -2.62
N ARG A 35 12.55 -3.53 -2.17
CA ARG A 35 13.16 -3.51 -0.82
C ARG A 35 14.00 -2.25 -0.60
N ASN A 36 13.78 -1.57 0.53
CA ASN A 36 14.38 -0.28 0.89
C ASN A 36 14.12 0.82 -0.15
N GLY A 37 13.02 0.73 -0.88
CA GLY A 37 12.69 1.66 -1.94
C GLY A 37 11.27 2.20 -1.84
N THR A 38 10.90 2.93 -2.87
CA THR A 38 9.60 3.60 -2.97
C THR A 38 8.96 3.27 -4.31
N ARG A 39 7.64 3.18 -4.33
CA ARG A 39 6.85 3.05 -5.55
C ARG A 39 5.76 4.11 -5.56
N ILE A 40 5.64 4.80 -6.70
CA ILE A 40 4.55 5.75 -6.94
C ILE A 40 3.67 5.17 -8.04
N ARG A 41 2.36 5.25 -7.87
CA ARG A 41 1.36 4.85 -8.89
C ARG A 41 0.17 5.78 -8.84
N VAL A 42 -0.44 5.95 -10.01
CA VAL A 42 -1.73 6.61 -10.16
C VAL A 42 -2.73 5.56 -10.60
N ILE A 43 -3.84 5.46 -9.89
CA ILE A 43 -4.88 4.47 -10.12
C ILE A 43 -6.21 5.18 -10.31
N ASP A 44 -6.94 4.77 -11.33
CA ASP A 44 -8.33 5.15 -11.54
C ASP A 44 -9.23 4.05 -10.98
N PHE A 45 -10.07 4.42 -10.03
CA PHE A 45 -11.10 3.59 -9.45
C PHE A 45 -12.44 3.93 -10.10
N PRO A 46 -12.96 3.09 -11.01
CA PRO A 46 -14.32 3.25 -11.48
C PRO A 46 -15.32 3.04 -10.33
N PRO A 47 -16.58 3.44 -10.48
CA PRO A 47 -17.62 3.05 -9.54
C PRO A 47 -17.60 1.55 -9.27
N GLU A 48 -17.68 1.17 -7.99
CA GLU A 48 -17.59 -0.22 -7.60
C GLU A 48 -18.73 -1.05 -8.15
N SER A 49 -18.40 -2.15 -8.79
CA SER A 49 -19.39 -3.07 -9.36
C SER A 49 -19.92 -4.07 -8.34
N GLU A 50 -21.09 -4.64 -8.60
CA GLU A 50 -21.64 -5.73 -7.78
C GLU A 50 -20.73 -6.96 -7.79
N GLN A 51 -20.04 -7.23 -8.91
CA GLN A 51 -19.10 -8.33 -9.04
C GLN A 51 -17.93 -8.20 -8.05
N VAL A 52 -17.42 -6.98 -7.83
CA VAL A 52 -16.36 -6.73 -6.83
C VAL A 52 -16.89 -6.96 -5.43
N ARG A 53 -18.10 -6.48 -5.12
CA ARG A 53 -18.71 -6.65 -3.80
C ARG A 53 -19.06 -8.11 -3.48
N ALA A 54 -19.30 -8.91 -4.51
CA ALA A 54 -19.67 -10.32 -4.39
C ALA A 54 -18.47 -11.27 -4.46
N LEU A 55 -17.21 -10.77 -4.49
CA LEU A 55 -16.04 -11.63 -4.49
C LEU A 55 -15.99 -12.48 -3.22
N ASP A 56 -15.74 -13.76 -3.41
CA ASP A 56 -15.36 -14.68 -2.34
C ASP A 56 -13.85 -14.60 -2.04
N GLU A 57 -13.38 -15.42 -1.12
CA GLU A 57 -11.96 -15.45 -0.73
C GLU A 57 -11.04 -15.79 -1.90
N ALA A 58 -11.43 -16.73 -2.75
CA ALA A 58 -10.65 -17.10 -3.94
C ALA A 58 -10.60 -15.97 -4.97
N GLY A 59 -11.72 -15.28 -5.20
CA GLY A 59 -11.80 -14.13 -6.08
C GLY A 59 -10.97 -12.95 -5.59
N ALA A 60 -11.01 -12.66 -4.29
CA ALA A 60 -10.21 -11.64 -3.67
C ALA A 60 -8.70 -11.95 -3.78
N LEU A 61 -8.30 -13.19 -3.50
CA LEU A 61 -6.91 -13.64 -3.64
C LEU A 61 -6.41 -13.50 -5.08
N ASN A 62 -7.23 -13.90 -6.06
CA ASN A 62 -6.90 -13.78 -7.47
C ASN A 62 -6.74 -12.32 -7.91
N ALA A 63 -7.59 -11.42 -7.42
CA ALA A 63 -7.49 -9.98 -7.70
C ALA A 63 -6.14 -9.41 -7.23
N PHE A 64 -5.66 -9.79 -6.04
CA PHE A 64 -4.35 -9.37 -5.56
C PHE A 64 -3.20 -10.10 -6.24
N ALA A 65 -3.36 -11.36 -6.60
CA ALA A 65 -2.35 -12.12 -7.36
C ALA A 65 -2.05 -11.47 -8.71
N ALA A 66 -3.07 -10.95 -9.40
CA ALA A 66 -2.91 -10.21 -10.65
C ALA A 66 -2.04 -8.95 -10.52
N MET A 67 -1.88 -8.42 -9.29
CA MET A 67 -1.02 -7.29 -8.97
C MET A 67 0.30 -7.72 -8.30
N SER A 68 0.69 -8.99 -8.43
CA SER A 68 1.84 -9.57 -7.71
C SER A 68 1.77 -9.37 -6.19
N GLY A 69 0.57 -9.27 -5.65
CA GLY A 69 0.28 -8.95 -4.25
C GLY A 69 -0.56 -10.01 -3.53
N ALA A 70 -0.54 -11.28 -3.95
CA ALA A 70 -1.37 -12.34 -3.36
C ALA A 70 -1.26 -12.41 -1.83
N GLY A 71 -0.07 -12.21 -1.27
CA GLY A 71 0.17 -12.19 0.17
C GLY A 71 -0.35 -10.95 0.90
N ALA A 72 -0.86 -9.95 0.19
CA ALA A 72 -1.43 -8.75 0.80
C ALA A 72 -2.92 -8.92 1.17
N SER A 73 -3.64 -9.86 0.52
CA SER A 73 -5.05 -10.11 0.81
C SER A 73 -5.25 -10.59 2.25
N ASN A 74 -6.13 -9.93 2.97
CA ASN A 74 -6.55 -10.29 4.32
C ASN A 74 -8.06 -10.59 4.39
N PHE A 75 -8.69 -10.78 3.25
CA PHE A 75 -10.11 -11.08 3.21
C PHE A 75 -10.42 -12.42 3.88
N LYS A 76 -11.40 -12.41 4.74
CA LYS A 76 -12.05 -13.58 5.34
C LYS A 76 -13.55 -13.37 5.28
N GLN A 77 -14.30 -14.47 5.29
CA GLN A 77 -15.76 -14.38 5.33
C GLN A 77 -16.21 -13.52 6.51
N GLY A 78 -17.04 -12.51 6.24
CA GLY A 78 -17.50 -11.54 7.22
C GLY A 78 -16.60 -10.30 7.36
N ALA A 79 -15.53 -10.18 6.58
CA ALA A 79 -14.76 -8.94 6.49
C ALA A 79 -15.62 -7.80 5.93
N PRO A 80 -15.33 -6.53 6.30
CA PRO A 80 -16.10 -5.37 5.82
C PRO A 80 -16.12 -5.22 4.31
N HIS A 81 -15.09 -5.71 3.60
CA HIS A 81 -14.98 -5.62 2.16
C HIS A 81 -14.12 -6.76 1.58
N PRO A 82 -14.44 -7.31 0.38
CA PRO A 82 -13.65 -8.39 -0.21
C PRO A 82 -12.19 -8.04 -0.49
N LEU A 83 -11.91 -6.79 -0.83
CA LEU A 83 -10.55 -6.33 -1.12
C LEU A 83 -9.82 -5.77 0.12
N MET A 84 -10.16 -6.25 1.33
CA MET A 84 -9.36 -5.96 2.52
C MET A 84 -7.94 -6.50 2.36
N HIS A 85 -6.96 -5.63 2.61
CA HIS A 85 -5.56 -5.97 2.44
C HIS A 85 -4.66 -5.20 3.39
N ARG A 86 -3.43 -5.70 3.53
CA ARG A 86 -2.39 -5.09 4.34
C ARG A 86 -1.04 -5.27 3.66
N THR A 87 -0.21 -4.24 3.73
CA THR A 87 1.17 -4.26 3.24
C THR A 87 2.13 -3.83 4.34
N GLN A 88 3.38 -4.32 4.28
CA GLN A 88 4.45 -3.85 5.18
C GLN A 88 5.09 -2.58 4.59
N THR A 89 4.27 -1.53 4.50
CA THR A 89 4.67 -0.26 3.90
C THR A 89 4.12 0.90 4.72
N VAL A 90 4.72 2.06 4.53
CA VAL A 90 4.07 3.34 4.84
C VAL A 90 3.59 3.91 3.51
N ASP A 91 2.29 4.11 3.40
CA ASP A 91 1.67 4.54 2.15
C ASP A 91 1.02 5.91 2.33
N TYR A 92 1.20 6.77 1.34
CA TYR A 92 0.42 7.99 1.20
C TYR A 92 -0.58 7.78 0.08
N GLY A 93 -1.87 7.81 0.40
CA GLY A 93 -2.97 7.82 -0.56
C GLY A 93 -3.47 9.25 -0.74
N ILE A 94 -3.34 9.79 -1.94
CA ILE A 94 -3.70 11.17 -2.27
C ILE A 94 -4.85 11.14 -3.27
N VAL A 95 -5.99 11.72 -2.94
CA VAL A 95 -7.12 11.83 -3.87
C VAL A 95 -6.87 12.99 -4.83
N LEU A 96 -6.66 12.69 -6.11
CA LEU A 96 -6.42 13.68 -7.15
C LEU A 96 -7.72 14.18 -7.80
N LYS A 97 -8.75 13.32 -7.84
CA LYS A 97 -10.04 13.63 -8.44
C LYS A 97 -11.13 12.70 -7.90
N GLY A 98 -12.33 13.25 -7.71
CA GLY A 98 -13.48 12.47 -7.24
C GLY A 98 -13.45 12.22 -5.74
N GLU A 99 -14.08 11.14 -5.32
CA GLU A 99 -14.17 10.70 -3.93
C GLU A 99 -14.08 9.18 -3.85
N ILE A 100 -13.65 8.67 -2.71
CA ILE A 100 -13.54 7.23 -2.45
C ILE A 100 -13.79 6.95 -0.98
N THR A 101 -14.33 5.78 -0.67
CA THR A 101 -14.48 5.31 0.70
C THR A 101 -13.28 4.48 1.09
N LEU A 102 -12.58 4.89 2.13
CA LEU A 102 -11.61 4.09 2.85
C LEU A 102 -12.35 3.24 3.88
N ILE A 103 -12.19 1.94 3.79
CA ILE A 103 -12.80 0.97 4.69
C ILE A 103 -11.70 0.38 5.57
N LEU A 104 -11.88 0.45 6.89
CA LEU A 104 -11.03 -0.14 7.91
C LEU A 104 -11.75 -1.30 8.59
N ASP A 105 -11.10 -1.97 9.54
CA ASP A 105 -11.70 -3.11 10.24
C ASP A 105 -12.98 -2.77 11.02
N ARG A 106 -13.09 -1.53 11.56
CA ARG A 106 -14.18 -1.11 12.44
C ARG A 106 -14.91 0.14 11.98
N GLU A 107 -14.41 0.82 10.99
CA GLU A 107 -14.97 2.09 10.52
C GLU A 107 -14.71 2.29 9.04
N GLU A 108 -15.43 3.22 8.46
CA GLU A 108 -15.19 3.69 7.10
C GLU A 108 -15.32 5.21 7.03
N THR A 109 -14.62 5.81 6.10
CA THR A 109 -14.70 7.25 5.85
C THR A 109 -14.62 7.55 4.36
N THR A 110 -15.38 8.53 3.91
CA THR A 110 -15.27 9.03 2.55
C THR A 110 -14.29 10.18 2.51
N ILE A 111 -13.34 10.10 1.58
CA ILE A 111 -12.33 11.12 1.32
C ILE A 111 -12.48 11.64 -0.10
N SER A 112 -12.13 12.90 -0.33
CA SER A 112 -12.36 13.63 -1.56
C SER A 112 -11.08 14.25 -2.11
N ALA A 113 -11.14 14.78 -3.32
CA ALA A 113 -10.00 15.43 -3.98
C ALA A 113 -9.32 16.46 -3.07
N GLY A 114 -8.02 16.31 -2.86
CA GLY A 114 -7.19 17.10 -1.94
C GLY A 114 -6.89 16.41 -0.61
N ASP A 115 -7.66 15.40 -0.21
CA ASP A 115 -7.40 14.65 1.00
C ASP A 115 -6.19 13.72 0.83
N ILE A 116 -5.46 13.54 1.94
CA ILE A 116 -4.30 12.66 2.02
C ILE A 116 -4.48 11.71 3.20
N VAL A 117 -4.33 10.42 2.93
CA VAL A 117 -4.36 9.37 3.94
C VAL A 117 -2.96 8.80 4.11
N VAL A 118 -2.53 8.62 5.35
CA VAL A 118 -1.29 7.92 5.68
C VAL A 118 -1.63 6.55 6.26
N GLN A 119 -1.32 5.49 5.51
CA GLN A 119 -1.47 4.10 5.94
C GLN A 119 -0.14 3.57 6.48
N ARG A 120 -0.16 2.95 7.64
CA ARG A 120 1.03 2.39 8.31
C ARG A 120 0.84 0.90 8.60
N GLY A 121 0.63 0.11 7.53
CA GLY A 121 0.33 -1.31 7.67
C GLY A 121 -1.05 -1.60 8.26
N THR A 122 -1.98 -0.66 8.16
CA THR A 122 -3.38 -0.82 8.58
C THR A 122 -4.11 -1.74 7.60
N ASN A 123 -4.95 -2.64 8.10
CA ASN A 123 -5.84 -3.42 7.25
C ASN A 123 -6.91 -2.51 6.66
N HIS A 124 -7.07 -2.51 5.34
CA HIS A 124 -7.96 -1.57 4.68
C HIS A 124 -8.42 -2.04 3.30
N ALA A 125 -9.45 -1.40 2.80
CA ALA A 125 -9.89 -1.48 1.41
C ALA A 125 -10.27 -0.10 0.88
N TRP A 126 -10.28 0.03 -0.44
CA TRP A 126 -10.70 1.22 -1.18
C TRP A 126 -11.93 0.88 -2.01
N ALA A 127 -13.05 1.53 -1.75
CA ALA A 127 -14.29 1.32 -2.47
C ALA A 127 -14.80 2.64 -3.07
N ASN A 128 -14.89 2.73 -4.38
CA ASN A 128 -15.52 3.88 -5.01
C ASN A 128 -17.03 3.68 -5.05
N ARG A 129 -17.73 4.24 -4.09
CA ARG A 129 -19.20 4.20 -4.00
C ARG A 129 -19.87 5.37 -4.72
N SER A 130 -19.09 6.26 -5.32
CA SER A 130 -19.59 7.40 -6.10
C SER A 130 -20.02 6.96 -7.52
N LYS A 131 -20.64 7.89 -8.26
CA LYS A 131 -21.07 7.65 -9.65
C LYS A 131 -19.97 7.92 -10.68
N GLY A 132 -18.87 8.56 -10.28
CA GLY A 132 -17.77 8.93 -11.16
C GLY A 132 -16.48 8.20 -10.84
N THR A 133 -15.52 8.25 -11.74
CA THR A 133 -14.18 7.69 -11.48
C THR A 133 -13.44 8.53 -10.45
N CYS A 134 -12.93 7.89 -9.41
CA CYS A 134 -11.97 8.47 -8.48
C CYS A 134 -10.54 8.20 -8.97
N ARG A 135 -9.69 9.22 -9.00
CA ARG A 135 -8.26 9.09 -9.30
C ARG A 135 -7.43 9.33 -8.05
N MET A 136 -6.58 8.39 -7.72
CA MET A 136 -5.67 8.50 -6.59
C MET A 136 -4.22 8.32 -7.02
N ALA A 137 -3.32 9.04 -6.35
CA ALA A 137 -1.90 8.73 -6.36
C ALA A 137 -1.55 8.01 -5.04
N PHE A 138 -0.74 6.96 -5.14
CA PHE A 138 -0.19 6.25 -4.01
C PHE A 138 1.33 6.33 -4.02
N VAL A 139 1.91 6.68 -2.89
CA VAL A 139 3.34 6.60 -2.63
C VAL A 139 3.54 5.52 -1.58
N LEU A 140 4.12 4.39 -1.97
CA LEU A 140 4.40 3.26 -1.08
C LEU A 140 5.89 3.26 -0.76
N ILE A 141 6.21 3.26 0.52
CA ILE A 141 7.57 3.22 1.04
C ILE A 141 7.77 1.88 1.73
N ASP A 142 8.78 1.12 1.31
CA ASP A 142 9.12 -0.15 1.95
C ASP A 142 9.40 0.07 3.44
N GLY A 143 8.80 -0.76 4.28
CA GLY A 143 8.87 -0.64 5.73
C GLY A 143 8.91 -2.00 6.40
N ARG A 144 9.11 -1.99 7.70
CA ARG A 144 8.93 -3.14 8.57
C ARG A 144 8.08 -2.72 9.74
N LEU A 145 7.17 -3.57 10.16
CA LEU A 145 6.51 -3.39 11.44
C LEU A 145 7.57 -3.49 12.53
N ALA A 146 7.50 -2.63 13.55
CA ALA A 146 8.37 -2.73 14.71
C ALA A 146 8.20 -4.10 15.38
N ASP A 147 9.27 -4.60 15.98
CA ASP A 147 9.24 -5.86 16.71
C ASP A 147 8.14 -5.81 17.79
N GLY A 148 7.27 -6.82 17.81
CA GLY A 148 6.11 -6.90 18.70
C GLY A 148 4.78 -6.38 18.12
N LEU A 149 4.78 -5.66 16.99
CA LEU A 149 3.58 -5.38 16.22
C LEU A 149 3.28 -6.55 15.27
N GLN A 150 2.70 -7.59 15.80
CA GLN A 150 2.21 -8.68 14.95
C GLN A 150 1.03 -8.18 14.13
N MET A 151 0.92 -8.69 12.91
CA MET A 151 -0.28 -8.50 12.09
C MET A 151 -1.41 -9.31 12.76
N GLU A 152 -2.13 -8.68 13.67
CA GLU A 152 -3.33 -9.30 14.24
C GLU A 152 -4.30 -9.59 13.10
N PRO A 153 -4.85 -10.82 13.03
CA PRO A 153 -5.95 -11.09 12.12
C PRO A 153 -7.12 -10.16 12.46
N ALA A 154 -7.83 -9.69 11.44
CA ALA A 154 -8.98 -8.81 11.62
C ALA A 154 -9.95 -9.40 12.68
N ARG A 155 -10.13 -8.70 13.81
CA ARG A 155 -11.13 -9.09 14.79
C ARG A 155 -12.51 -8.78 14.23
N ARG A 156 -13.43 -9.72 14.36
CA ARG A 156 -14.83 -9.52 14.00
C ARG A 156 -15.44 -8.47 14.93
N LEU A 157 -16.34 -7.64 14.39
CA LEU A 157 -17.13 -6.66 15.14
C LEU A 157 -18.03 -7.31 16.24
N THR A 158 -18.13 -8.65 16.27
CA THR A 158 -18.95 -9.44 17.20
C THR A 158 -18.19 -9.91 18.44
N ASP A 159 -16.91 -9.62 18.58
CA ASP A 159 -16.07 -10.15 19.65
C ASP A 159 -15.93 -9.19 20.86
N ASP A 160 -16.61 -8.04 20.85
CA ASP A 160 -16.73 -7.20 22.05
C ASP A 160 -17.93 -7.69 22.88
N PRO A 161 -17.76 -8.04 24.16
CA PRO A 161 -18.87 -8.36 25.04
C PRO A 161 -19.78 -7.15 25.24
N PRO A 162 -21.09 -7.37 25.50
CA PRO A 162 -22.07 -6.32 25.66
C PRO A 162 -21.78 -5.39 26.85
#